data_b3a9085068d817ef6ccdf501a4b23284
#
_entry.id   b3a9085068d817ef6ccdf501a4b23284
#
_cell.length_a   1.000
_cell.length_b   1.000
_cell.length_c   1.000
_cell.angle_alpha   90.00
_cell.angle_beta   90.00
_cell.angle_gamma   90.00
#
_symmetry.space_group_name_H-M   'P 1'
#
loop_
_entity.id
_entity.type
_entity.pdbx_description
1 polymer ?
#
loop_
_entity_poly.entity_id
_entity_poly.type
_entity_poly.pdbx_seq_one_letter_code
_entity_poly.pdbx_strand_id
1 'polypeptide(L)'
;MLQHYCKNVTKILQLLLTFFLKCNIYTLRKNILINGGINLAIGDIIVGIDIGTSKVCTVVGEVNNFGQIEIISNTSYKCSGLKKCKIINEDEISLSIAKTIKDAEEETNLKINSAYVTIPGKYVTIVQNSITKEAKDKYSGISVRDVQNAIMQVKDIEIPDGKTLIDIVPDKITLDNGTVVTDPVGNLSSSFTISAQIILADKDYVRQLHNIFKKADLEIDGIVPITLAERNLILDSNELHDNIMLLDIGAGNIDIGVFEGSSFIYTNSIPLGGDNITNDIAVVLNISEEEADKLKRQYGLALKSFIDNDNDIILNTSKDENKNRIIKSSELIEIIEARIEEMFSIINKDITNNGLKHKINNVVLTGQGIVNINKSDVAGKINLNIPVKISTGRAISTVKPTYRTSYALVRYIAARPFAKTVSSSIDTQNNENVFKTILEKIKEFFYT
;
A
#
# COMPACT_ATOMS: atom_id res chain seq x y z
N MET A 1 61.70 -15.58 -25.04
CA MET A 1 60.43 -15.75 -25.76
C MET A 1 59.23 -16.05 -24.82
N LEU A 2 59.35 -16.97 -23.87
CA LEU A 2 58.24 -17.32 -22.94
C LEU A 2 57.76 -16.16 -22.03
N GLN A 3 58.67 -15.31 -21.54
CA GLN A 3 58.27 -14.16 -20.68
C GLN A 3 57.49 -13.07 -21.43
N HIS A 4 57.67 -12.94 -22.74
CA HIS A 4 56.94 -11.98 -23.54
C HIS A 4 55.54 -12.51 -23.87
N TYR A 5 55.37 -13.84 -23.98
CA TYR A 5 54.06 -14.48 -24.19
C TYR A 5 53.18 -14.39 -22.93
N CYS A 6 53.74 -14.64 -21.74
CA CYS A 6 53.00 -14.50 -20.48
C CYS A 6 52.51 -13.07 -20.21
N LYS A 7 53.33 -12.03 -20.51
CA LYS A 7 52.87 -10.63 -20.36
C LYS A 7 51.73 -10.24 -21.31
N ASN A 8 51.72 -10.78 -22.51
CA ASN A 8 50.62 -10.50 -23.46
C ASN A 8 49.33 -11.24 -23.10
N VAL A 9 49.43 -12.47 -22.61
CA VAL A 9 48.30 -13.25 -22.12
C VAL A 9 47.65 -12.59 -20.89
N THR A 10 48.45 -12.09 -19.95
CA THR A 10 47.94 -11.38 -18.76
C THR A 10 47.24 -10.05 -19.11
N LYS A 11 47.78 -9.34 -20.12
CA LYS A 11 47.18 -8.09 -20.63
C LYS A 11 45.86 -8.34 -21.35
N ILE A 12 45.76 -9.43 -22.13
CA ILE A 12 44.55 -9.84 -22.81
C ILE A 12 43.49 -10.31 -21.79
N LEU A 13 43.89 -11.07 -20.76
CA LEU A 13 43.01 -11.48 -19.67
C LEU A 13 42.47 -10.28 -18.87
N GLN A 14 43.31 -9.29 -18.58
CA GLN A 14 42.86 -8.05 -17.92
C GLN A 14 41.93 -7.22 -18.80
N LEU A 15 42.17 -7.15 -20.10
CA LEU A 15 41.26 -6.49 -21.06
C LEU A 15 39.93 -7.23 -21.18
N LEU A 16 39.93 -8.56 -21.23
CA LEU A 16 38.72 -9.38 -21.23
C LEU A 16 37.95 -9.25 -19.91
N LEU A 17 38.65 -9.25 -18.77
CA LEU A 17 37.99 -9.07 -17.46
C LEU A 17 37.36 -7.67 -17.31
N THR A 18 38.04 -6.61 -17.78
CA THR A 18 37.50 -5.25 -17.83
C THR A 18 36.36 -5.10 -18.84
N PHE A 19 36.43 -5.81 -19.96
CA PHE A 19 35.33 -5.84 -20.94
C PHE A 19 34.12 -6.62 -20.37
N PHE A 20 34.33 -7.76 -19.73
CA PHE A 20 33.27 -8.53 -19.06
C PHE A 20 32.65 -7.76 -17.88
N LEU A 21 33.45 -7.06 -17.07
CA LEU A 21 32.96 -6.20 -16.00
C LEU A 21 32.16 -5.01 -16.57
N LYS A 22 32.64 -4.36 -17.64
CA LYS A 22 31.90 -3.29 -18.31
C LYS A 22 30.64 -3.81 -18.99
N CYS A 23 30.66 -4.96 -19.67
CA CYS A 23 29.47 -5.57 -20.25
C CYS A 23 28.46 -6.00 -19.19
N ASN A 24 28.89 -6.58 -18.06
CA ASN A 24 27.98 -6.91 -16.96
C ASN A 24 27.39 -5.66 -16.29
N ILE A 25 28.17 -4.59 -16.12
CA ILE A 25 27.65 -3.30 -15.63
C ILE A 25 26.70 -2.67 -16.65
N TYR A 26 27.00 -2.79 -17.97
CA TYR A 26 26.08 -2.30 -19.02
C TYR A 26 24.81 -3.15 -19.15
N THR A 27 24.91 -4.47 -18.97
CA THR A 27 23.75 -5.39 -18.98
C THR A 27 22.91 -5.24 -17.71
N LEU A 28 23.55 -5.03 -16.55
CA LEU A 28 22.88 -4.67 -15.28
C LEU A 28 22.20 -3.28 -15.38
N ARG A 29 22.88 -2.27 -15.93
CA ARG A 29 22.23 -0.97 -16.21
C ARG A 29 21.09 -1.09 -17.23
N LYS A 30 21.24 -1.91 -18.29
CA LYS A 30 20.18 -2.10 -19.30
C LYS A 30 19.01 -2.90 -18.75
N ASN A 31 19.22 -3.88 -17.86
CA ASN A 31 18.14 -4.59 -17.18
C ASN A 31 17.44 -3.74 -16.12
N ILE A 32 18.13 -2.77 -15.51
CA ILE A 32 17.54 -1.76 -14.62
C ILE A 32 16.72 -0.75 -15.46
N LEU A 33 17.15 -0.40 -16.65
CA LEU A 33 16.43 0.50 -17.58
C LEU A 33 15.24 -0.17 -18.32
N ILE A 34 15.25 -1.51 -18.50
CA ILE A 34 14.18 -2.24 -19.19
C ILE A 34 12.98 -2.51 -18.25
N ASN A 35 13.15 -2.45 -16.93
CA ASN A 35 12.08 -2.68 -15.95
C ASN A 35 11.44 -1.40 -15.38
N GLY A 36 11.47 -0.27 -16.08
CA GLY A 36 10.81 0.96 -15.63
C GLY A 36 11.21 1.37 -14.21
N GLY A 37 12.44 1.04 -13.79
CA GLY A 37 12.87 1.19 -12.42
C GLY A 37 13.54 2.54 -12.16
N ILE A 38 12.98 3.22 -11.25
CA ILE A 38 13.44 4.18 -10.23
C ILE A 38 14.87 4.70 -10.46
N ASN A 39 14.99 6.01 -10.58
CA ASN A 39 16.25 6.74 -10.36
C ASN A 39 16.51 7.01 -8.86
N LEU A 40 16.28 6.02 -8.00
CA LEU A 40 16.77 6.09 -6.63
C LEU A 40 18.27 5.84 -6.63
N ALA A 41 19.02 6.76 -6.04
CA ALA A 41 20.45 6.59 -5.84
C ALA A 41 20.69 5.62 -4.66
N ILE A 42 21.84 4.95 -4.69
CA ILE A 42 22.32 4.17 -3.54
C ILE A 42 22.40 5.10 -2.32
N GLY A 43 21.83 4.67 -1.20
CA GLY A 43 21.74 5.47 0.02
C GLY A 43 20.52 6.37 0.11
N ASP A 44 19.65 6.40 -0.90
CA ASP A 44 18.37 7.14 -0.82
C ASP A 44 17.46 6.54 0.25
N ILE A 45 16.84 7.42 1.05
CA ILE A 45 15.99 7.05 2.19
C ILE A 45 14.53 7.33 1.87
N ILE A 46 13.68 6.34 2.12
CA ILE A 46 12.23 6.46 2.03
C ILE A 46 11.64 6.17 3.40
N VAL A 47 10.81 7.10 3.91
CA VAL A 47 10.11 6.94 5.18
C VAL A 47 8.62 6.78 4.91
N GLY A 48 8.02 5.72 5.44
CA GLY A 48 6.59 5.43 5.34
C GLY A 48 5.92 5.42 6.72
N ILE A 49 4.85 6.19 6.87
CA ILE A 49 4.07 6.29 8.11
C ILE A 49 2.66 5.79 7.85
N ASP A 50 2.21 4.87 8.70
CA ASP A 50 0.82 4.42 8.76
C ASP A 50 0.18 4.85 10.08
N ILE A 51 -0.96 5.55 9.98
CA ILE A 51 -1.74 6.04 11.12
C ILE A 51 -2.92 5.10 11.33
N GLY A 52 -2.73 4.10 12.18
CA GLY A 52 -3.78 3.14 12.51
C GLY A 52 -4.65 3.57 13.70
N THR A 53 -5.74 2.82 13.94
CA THR A 53 -6.69 3.08 15.05
C THR A 53 -6.05 2.89 16.43
N SER A 54 -5.11 1.96 16.56
CA SER A 54 -4.48 1.62 17.86
C SER A 54 -3.04 2.11 18.01
N LYS A 55 -2.39 2.46 16.91
CA LYS A 55 -0.96 2.82 16.89
C LYS A 55 -0.60 3.55 15.60
N VAL A 56 0.48 4.34 15.66
CA VAL A 56 1.22 4.85 14.52
C VAL A 56 2.43 3.95 14.29
N CYS A 57 2.71 3.62 13.05
CA CYS A 57 3.87 2.82 12.64
C CYS A 57 4.71 3.58 11.62
N THR A 58 6.01 3.63 11.84
CA THR A 58 6.99 4.22 10.93
C THR A 58 7.98 3.15 10.47
N VAL A 59 8.24 3.11 9.17
CA VAL A 59 9.24 2.23 8.55
C VAL A 59 10.20 3.08 7.72
N VAL A 60 11.50 2.86 7.89
CA VAL A 60 12.56 3.52 7.15
C VAL A 60 13.25 2.50 6.25
N GLY A 61 13.28 2.78 4.96
CA GLY A 61 13.97 1.97 3.96
C GLY A 61 15.09 2.74 3.29
N GLU A 62 16.20 2.04 3.02
CA GLU A 62 17.36 2.55 2.29
C GLU A 62 17.56 1.78 1.00
N VAL A 63 17.95 2.46 -0.06
CA VAL A 63 18.31 1.83 -1.33
C VAL A 63 19.72 1.28 -1.25
N ASN A 64 19.83 -0.05 -1.28
CA ASN A 64 21.12 -0.74 -1.20
C ASN A 64 21.90 -0.71 -2.53
N ASN A 65 23.11 -1.25 -2.52
CA ASN A 65 24.04 -1.32 -3.67
C ASN A 65 23.48 -2.10 -4.88
N PHE A 66 22.39 -2.85 -4.71
CA PHE A 66 21.71 -3.61 -5.76
C PHE A 66 20.48 -2.88 -6.30
N GLY A 67 20.21 -1.64 -5.84
CA GLY A 67 19.02 -0.88 -6.20
C GLY A 67 17.72 -1.43 -5.57
N GLN A 68 17.85 -2.24 -4.50
CA GLN A 68 16.72 -2.80 -3.77
C GLN A 68 16.51 -2.03 -2.47
N ILE A 69 15.26 -1.92 -2.03
CA ILE A 69 14.96 -1.31 -0.73
C ILE A 69 15.24 -2.30 0.39
N GLU A 70 16.04 -1.88 1.34
CA GLU A 70 16.33 -2.59 2.58
C GLU A 70 15.75 -1.81 3.76
N ILE A 71 15.04 -2.48 4.66
CA ILE A 71 14.46 -1.82 5.83
C ILE A 71 15.52 -1.71 6.91
N ILE A 72 15.83 -0.48 7.28
CA ILE A 72 16.86 -0.15 8.28
C ILE A 72 16.29 0.23 9.64
N SER A 73 14.98 0.60 9.72
CA SER A 73 14.28 0.81 10.99
C SER A 73 12.79 0.54 10.85
N ASN A 74 12.16 0.11 11.96
CA ASN A 74 10.72 0.00 12.09
C ASN A 74 10.29 0.28 13.53
N THR A 75 9.56 1.36 13.73
CA THR A 75 9.14 1.86 15.03
C THR A 75 7.63 2.00 15.13
N SER A 76 7.06 1.87 16.32
CA SER A 76 5.62 2.06 16.53
C SER A 76 5.32 2.64 17.90
N TYR A 77 4.26 3.46 17.96
CA TYR A 77 3.78 4.03 19.20
C TYR A 77 2.26 3.93 19.30
N LYS A 78 1.74 3.64 20.51
CA LYS A 78 0.29 3.59 20.77
C LYS A 78 -0.34 4.95 20.47
N CYS A 79 -1.48 4.93 19.80
CA CYS A 79 -2.23 6.13 19.45
C CYS A 79 -3.73 5.80 19.42
N SER A 80 -4.54 6.64 20.02
CA SER A 80 -6.01 6.58 20.00
C SER A 80 -6.62 7.80 19.30
N GLY A 81 -5.78 8.66 18.70
CA GLY A 81 -6.21 9.88 18.00
C GLY A 81 -6.97 9.65 16.71
N LEU A 82 -6.98 8.42 16.16
CA LEU A 82 -7.79 7.99 15.03
C LEU A 82 -8.88 7.01 15.50
N LYS A 83 -10.15 7.29 15.24
CA LYS A 83 -11.27 6.39 15.57
C LYS A 83 -12.30 6.35 14.44
N LYS A 84 -12.73 5.16 14.06
CA LYS A 84 -13.72 4.95 12.98
C LYS A 84 -13.35 5.70 11.69
N CYS A 85 -12.09 5.58 11.27
CA CYS A 85 -11.47 6.28 10.14
C CYS A 85 -11.48 7.82 10.27
N LYS A 86 -11.77 8.42 11.43
CA LYS A 86 -11.79 9.87 11.63
C LYS A 86 -10.66 10.27 12.57
N ILE A 87 -9.98 11.36 12.25
CA ILE A 87 -9.06 12.04 13.14
C ILE A 87 -9.89 12.71 14.23
N ILE A 88 -9.71 12.28 15.49
CA ILE A 88 -10.42 12.82 16.67
C ILE A 88 -9.50 13.62 17.58
N ASN A 89 -8.18 13.40 17.48
CA ASN A 89 -7.18 14.13 18.24
C ASN A 89 -5.88 14.27 17.43
N GLU A 90 -5.71 15.43 16.79
CA GLU A 90 -4.51 15.73 15.98
C GLU A 90 -3.23 15.77 16.81
N ASP A 91 -3.29 16.29 18.06
CA ASP A 91 -2.12 16.45 18.92
C ASP A 91 -1.57 15.10 19.38
N GLU A 92 -2.46 14.15 19.69
CA GLU A 92 -2.07 12.79 20.05
C GLU A 92 -1.40 12.05 18.87
N ILE A 93 -1.96 12.18 17.65
CA ILE A 93 -1.37 11.57 16.46
C ILE A 93 0.01 12.19 16.19
N SER A 94 0.10 13.52 16.24
CA SER A 94 1.35 14.26 16.02
C SER A 94 2.44 13.84 17.03
N LEU A 95 2.10 13.74 18.31
CA LEU A 95 3.02 13.26 19.35
C LEU A 95 3.48 11.82 19.09
N SER A 96 2.57 10.96 18.64
CA SER A 96 2.89 9.56 18.33
C SER A 96 3.82 9.46 17.11
N ILE A 97 3.58 10.28 16.07
CA ILE A 97 4.49 10.38 14.92
C ILE A 97 5.87 10.87 15.37
N ALA A 98 5.93 11.98 16.12
CA ALA A 98 7.20 12.54 16.57
C ALA A 98 8.03 11.51 17.40
N LYS A 99 7.37 10.67 18.21
CA LYS A 99 8.05 9.59 18.95
C LYS A 99 8.60 8.51 18.04
N THR A 100 7.78 8.02 17.07
CA THR A 100 8.26 6.98 16.15
C THR A 100 9.40 7.48 15.27
N ILE A 101 9.37 8.75 14.86
CA ILE A 101 10.45 9.37 14.10
C ILE A 101 11.72 9.49 14.94
N LYS A 102 11.60 9.99 16.18
CA LYS A 102 12.75 10.08 17.07
C LYS A 102 13.41 8.72 17.30
N ASP A 103 12.63 7.68 17.58
CA ASP A 103 13.14 6.33 17.77
C ASP A 103 13.84 5.82 16.49
N ALA A 104 13.26 6.10 15.29
CA ALA A 104 13.86 5.74 14.01
C ALA A 104 15.17 6.51 13.73
N GLU A 105 15.23 7.81 14.07
CA GLU A 105 16.45 8.63 13.97
C GLU A 105 17.56 8.09 14.89
N GLU A 106 17.21 7.67 16.12
CA GLU A 106 18.16 7.07 17.07
C GLU A 106 18.69 5.71 16.58
N GLU A 107 17.82 4.87 15.97
CA GLU A 107 18.21 3.56 15.43
C GLU A 107 19.10 3.69 14.18
N THR A 108 18.83 4.67 13.30
CA THR A 108 19.49 4.79 12.01
C THR A 108 20.62 5.82 11.98
N ASN A 109 20.70 6.68 13.00
CA ASN A 109 21.58 7.86 13.04
C ASN A 109 21.37 8.81 11.83
N LEU A 110 20.12 8.87 11.31
CA LEU A 110 19.72 9.75 10.23
C LEU A 110 18.81 10.86 10.78
N LYS A 111 18.78 12.02 10.09
CA LYS A 111 17.76 13.05 10.35
C LYS A 111 16.62 12.89 9.35
N ILE A 112 15.38 12.79 9.86
CA ILE A 112 14.17 12.57 9.07
C ILE A 112 13.34 13.86 9.09
N ASN A 113 13.19 14.50 7.93
CA ASN A 113 12.46 15.76 7.80
C ASN A 113 11.14 15.60 7.04
N SER A 114 10.95 14.48 6.34
CA SER A 114 9.76 14.22 5.53
C SER A 114 9.43 12.73 5.46
N ALA A 115 8.17 12.41 5.15
CA ALA A 115 7.71 11.05 5.01
C ALA A 115 6.48 10.93 4.09
N TYR A 116 6.26 9.72 3.55
CA TYR A 116 5.01 9.32 2.93
C TYR A 116 4.01 8.87 3.99
N VAL A 117 2.72 9.07 3.75
CA VAL A 117 1.66 8.68 4.68
C VAL A 117 0.52 7.98 3.96
N THR A 118 -0.10 7.00 4.62
CA THR A 118 -1.29 6.33 4.12
C THR A 118 -2.57 7.13 4.38
N ILE A 119 -3.59 6.92 3.52
CA ILE A 119 -4.93 7.50 3.69
C ILE A 119 -5.99 6.40 3.58
N PRO A 120 -7.01 6.37 4.48
CA PRO A 120 -8.13 5.45 4.37
C PRO A 120 -8.94 5.66 3.09
N GLY A 121 -9.37 4.57 2.46
CA GLY A 121 -10.06 4.58 1.17
C GLY A 121 -11.33 5.42 1.12
N LYS A 122 -12.06 5.53 2.23
CA LYS A 122 -13.30 6.34 2.29
C LYS A 122 -13.11 7.84 1.99
N TYR A 123 -11.89 8.35 2.13
CA TYR A 123 -11.56 9.75 1.81
C TYR A 123 -11.04 9.93 0.39
N VAL A 124 -10.92 8.82 -0.36
CA VAL A 124 -10.33 8.78 -1.69
C VAL A 124 -11.42 8.65 -2.75
N THR A 125 -11.20 9.32 -3.88
CA THR A 125 -12.00 9.18 -5.09
C THR A 125 -11.06 8.93 -6.26
N ILE A 126 -11.34 7.90 -7.05
CA ILE A 126 -10.53 7.54 -8.21
C ILE A 126 -11.28 7.97 -9.46
N VAL A 127 -10.62 8.76 -10.30
CA VAL A 127 -11.14 9.18 -11.60
C VAL A 127 -10.23 8.60 -12.67
N GLN A 128 -10.79 7.80 -13.58
CA GLN A 128 -10.05 7.34 -14.75
C GLN A 128 -10.14 8.39 -15.84
N ASN A 129 -9.00 8.76 -16.42
CA ASN A 129 -8.95 9.63 -17.57
C ASN A 129 -7.99 9.06 -18.60
N SER A 130 -8.28 9.33 -19.87
CA SER A 130 -7.44 8.90 -20.97
C SER A 130 -7.42 9.96 -22.07
N ILE A 131 -6.25 10.16 -22.63
CA ILE A 131 -6.04 11.12 -23.73
C ILE A 131 -5.42 10.39 -24.90
N THR A 132 -6.05 10.54 -26.06
CA THR A 132 -5.48 10.10 -27.33
C THR A 132 -4.81 11.29 -28.03
N LYS A 133 -3.56 11.09 -28.42
CA LYS A 133 -2.75 12.09 -29.15
C LYS A 133 -2.35 11.55 -30.49
N GLU A 134 -2.49 12.38 -31.52
CA GLU A 134 -1.88 12.12 -32.82
C GLU A 134 -0.38 12.44 -32.76
N ALA A 135 0.42 11.55 -33.29
CA ALA A 135 1.84 11.79 -33.49
C ALA A 135 2.02 12.90 -34.52
N LYS A 136 2.88 13.88 -34.25
CA LYS A 136 3.12 14.98 -35.18
C LYS A 136 3.67 14.53 -36.51
N ASP A 137 4.44 13.46 -36.52
CA ASP A 137 5.01 12.87 -37.69
C ASP A 137 4.91 11.33 -37.61
N LYS A 138 4.11 10.77 -38.51
CA LYS A 138 3.90 9.30 -38.60
C LYS A 138 5.17 8.52 -38.97
N TYR A 139 6.16 9.18 -39.54
CA TYR A 139 7.39 8.55 -40.04
C TYR A 139 8.57 8.65 -39.09
N SER A 140 8.58 9.65 -38.19
CA SER A 140 9.64 9.82 -37.19
C SER A 140 9.30 9.17 -35.85
N GLY A 141 8.08 8.64 -35.73
CA GLY A 141 7.60 8.02 -34.51
C GLY A 141 7.15 9.01 -33.43
N ILE A 142 6.60 8.46 -32.35
CA ILE A 142 6.12 9.24 -31.20
C ILE A 142 7.31 9.93 -30.54
N SER A 143 7.24 11.27 -30.46
CA SER A 143 8.29 12.05 -29.83
C SER A 143 8.05 12.17 -28.32
N VAL A 144 9.13 12.41 -27.61
CA VAL A 144 9.19 12.81 -26.23
C VAL A 144 8.18 13.92 -25.90
N ARG A 145 8.11 14.94 -26.77
CA ARG A 145 7.22 16.10 -26.59
C ARG A 145 5.73 15.71 -26.74
N ASP A 146 5.41 14.73 -27.58
CA ASP A 146 4.03 14.26 -27.75
C ASP A 146 3.54 13.56 -26.48
N VAL A 147 4.41 12.75 -25.86
CA VAL A 147 4.14 12.09 -24.57
C VAL A 147 3.97 13.10 -23.46
N GLN A 148 4.87 14.11 -23.35
CA GLN A 148 4.76 15.19 -22.37
C GLN A 148 3.40 15.91 -22.48
N ASN A 149 3.01 16.29 -23.69
CA ASN A 149 1.76 16.99 -23.92
C ASN A 149 0.54 16.12 -23.56
N ALA A 150 0.60 14.80 -23.83
CA ALA A 150 -0.47 13.88 -23.46
C ALA A 150 -0.60 13.74 -21.93
N ILE A 151 0.51 13.57 -21.22
CA ILE A 151 0.53 13.51 -19.76
C ILE A 151 0.02 14.79 -19.13
N MET A 152 0.39 15.95 -19.68
CA MET A 152 -0.14 17.23 -19.19
C MET A 152 -1.65 17.36 -19.35
N GLN A 153 -2.24 16.76 -20.38
CA GLN A 153 -3.68 16.80 -20.64
C GLN A 153 -4.46 15.72 -19.88
N VAL A 154 -3.86 14.55 -19.62
CA VAL A 154 -4.52 13.50 -18.82
C VAL A 154 -4.94 14.01 -17.44
N LYS A 155 -4.18 14.92 -16.84
CA LYS A 155 -4.48 15.52 -15.54
C LYS A 155 -5.51 16.65 -15.59
N ASP A 156 -5.79 17.18 -16.78
CA ASP A 156 -6.69 18.33 -16.96
C ASP A 156 -8.14 17.87 -16.85
N ILE A 157 -8.54 17.59 -15.61
CA ILE A 157 -9.90 17.25 -15.23
C ILE A 157 -10.45 18.32 -14.30
N GLU A 158 -11.75 18.48 -14.32
CA GLU A 158 -12.44 19.27 -13.32
C GLU A 158 -12.40 18.53 -11.97
N ILE A 159 -11.72 19.14 -10.97
CA ILE A 159 -11.66 18.58 -9.63
C ILE A 159 -12.93 18.99 -8.88
N PRO A 160 -13.75 18.04 -8.39
CA PRO A 160 -14.97 18.36 -7.65
C PRO A 160 -14.69 19.18 -6.40
N ASP A 161 -15.64 20.04 -6.03
CA ASP A 161 -15.56 20.82 -4.79
C ASP A 161 -15.30 19.92 -3.57
N GLY A 162 -14.45 20.39 -2.68
CA GLY A 162 -14.06 19.65 -1.47
C GLY A 162 -13.05 18.51 -1.71
N LYS A 163 -12.60 18.30 -2.94
CA LYS A 163 -11.53 17.35 -3.27
C LYS A 163 -10.22 18.05 -3.63
N THR A 164 -9.14 17.32 -3.50
CA THR A 164 -7.79 17.74 -3.94
C THR A 164 -7.07 16.56 -4.57
N LEU A 165 -6.22 16.84 -5.52
CA LEU A 165 -5.36 15.82 -6.13
C LEU A 165 -4.27 15.41 -5.14
N ILE A 166 -4.10 14.11 -4.97
CA ILE A 166 -3.00 13.56 -4.16
C ILE A 166 -2.01 12.74 -4.98
N ASP A 167 -2.47 12.10 -6.09
CA ASP A 167 -1.58 11.31 -6.93
C ASP A 167 -2.14 11.10 -8.35
N ILE A 168 -1.26 10.76 -9.30
CA ILE A 168 -1.61 10.28 -10.63
C ILE A 168 -0.86 8.97 -10.85
N VAL A 169 -1.60 7.91 -11.10
CA VAL A 169 -1.04 6.58 -11.34
C VAL A 169 -1.23 6.25 -12.82
N PRO A 170 -0.15 6.21 -13.62
CA PRO A 170 -0.22 5.72 -14.99
C PRO A 170 -0.76 4.29 -15.03
N ASP A 171 -1.65 4.00 -15.96
CA ASP A 171 -2.25 2.68 -16.13
C ASP A 171 -1.65 1.97 -17.34
N LYS A 172 -1.91 2.48 -18.53
CA LYS A 172 -1.41 1.89 -19.78
C LYS A 172 -1.24 2.94 -20.88
N ILE A 173 -0.32 2.65 -21.78
CA ILE A 173 -0.14 3.40 -23.02
C ILE A 173 -0.44 2.46 -24.18
N THR A 174 -1.40 2.83 -25.02
CA THR A 174 -1.87 2.01 -26.13
C THR A 174 -1.60 2.72 -27.45
N LEU A 175 -0.95 2.06 -28.39
CA LEU A 175 -0.71 2.55 -29.75
C LEU A 175 -1.97 2.41 -30.62
N ASP A 176 -1.98 3.04 -31.80
CA ASP A 176 -3.12 3.01 -32.77
C ASP A 176 -3.51 1.60 -33.19
N ASN A 177 -2.57 0.66 -33.23
CA ASN A 177 -2.80 -0.75 -33.55
C ASN A 177 -3.30 -1.60 -32.37
N GLY A 178 -3.58 -0.97 -31.19
CA GLY A 178 -4.02 -1.64 -29.98
C GLY A 178 -2.89 -2.26 -29.15
N THR A 179 -1.64 -2.16 -29.55
CA THR A 179 -0.50 -2.66 -28.77
C THR A 179 -0.32 -1.82 -27.51
N VAL A 180 -0.24 -2.48 -26.35
CA VAL A 180 0.10 -1.82 -25.08
C VAL A 180 1.61 -1.80 -24.92
N VAL A 181 2.15 -0.63 -24.64
CA VAL A 181 3.60 -0.40 -24.45
C VAL A 181 3.86 0.28 -23.11
N THR A 182 5.04 0.04 -22.57
CA THR A 182 5.51 0.75 -21.36
C THR A 182 6.13 2.09 -21.70
N ASP A 183 6.82 2.18 -22.85
CA ASP A 183 7.40 3.41 -23.40
C ASP A 183 6.91 3.59 -24.85
N PRO A 184 6.18 4.66 -25.15
CA PRO A 184 5.71 4.94 -26.49
C PRO A 184 6.75 5.65 -27.37
N VAL A 185 7.81 6.23 -26.81
CA VAL A 185 8.80 7.04 -27.54
C VAL A 185 9.51 6.19 -28.60
N GLY A 186 9.62 6.73 -29.81
CA GLY A 186 10.26 6.04 -30.94
C GLY A 186 9.39 4.99 -31.62
N ASN A 187 8.22 4.63 -31.09
CA ASN A 187 7.29 3.74 -31.79
C ASN A 187 6.67 4.45 -32.99
N LEU A 188 6.65 3.75 -34.13
CA LEU A 188 5.98 4.22 -35.34
C LEU A 188 4.47 3.98 -35.18
N SER A 189 3.74 5.01 -34.83
CA SER A 189 2.29 4.99 -34.63
C SER A 189 1.70 6.33 -35.04
N SER A 190 0.50 6.31 -35.64
CA SER A 190 -0.19 7.55 -36.01
C SER A 190 -0.81 8.27 -34.83
N SER A 191 -1.12 7.52 -33.77
CA SER A 191 -1.64 8.05 -32.51
C SER A 191 -1.31 7.11 -31.37
N PHE A 192 -1.42 7.62 -30.15
CA PHE A 192 -1.31 6.81 -28.94
C PHE A 192 -2.26 7.33 -27.86
N THR A 193 -2.72 6.46 -26.99
CA THR A 193 -3.61 6.77 -25.88
C THR A 193 -2.88 6.53 -24.58
N ILE A 194 -2.81 7.55 -23.71
CA ILE A 194 -2.34 7.42 -22.32
C ILE A 194 -3.57 7.36 -21.44
N SER A 195 -3.68 6.28 -20.63
CA SER A 195 -4.67 6.14 -19.57
C SER A 195 -4.00 6.27 -18.22
N ALA A 196 -4.64 6.97 -17.29
CA ALA A 196 -4.17 7.14 -15.92
C ALA A 196 -5.33 7.18 -14.93
N GLN A 197 -5.04 6.79 -13.70
CA GLN A 197 -5.92 6.96 -12.55
C GLN A 197 -5.51 8.22 -11.81
N ILE A 198 -6.44 9.15 -11.68
CA ILE A 198 -6.28 10.40 -10.95
C ILE A 198 -6.84 10.15 -9.57
N ILE A 199 -5.99 10.18 -8.56
CA ILE A 199 -6.34 9.92 -7.18
C ILE A 199 -6.63 11.25 -6.49
N LEU A 200 -7.90 11.46 -6.17
CA LEU A 200 -8.37 12.62 -5.43
C LEU A 200 -8.64 12.22 -3.97
N ALA A 201 -8.45 13.15 -3.05
CA ALA A 201 -8.80 12.96 -1.65
C ALA A 201 -9.65 14.09 -1.12
N ASP A 202 -10.33 13.85 0.01
CA ASP A 202 -11.06 14.87 0.75
C ASP A 202 -10.10 15.96 1.24
N LYS A 203 -10.37 17.20 0.84
CA LYS A 203 -9.49 18.36 1.09
C LYS A 203 -9.32 18.64 2.58
N ASP A 204 -10.38 18.45 3.37
CA ASP A 204 -10.33 18.72 4.80
C ASP A 204 -9.50 17.65 5.53
N TYR A 205 -9.63 16.38 5.13
CA TYR A 205 -8.80 15.31 5.69
C TYR A 205 -7.32 15.50 5.34
N VAL A 206 -7.01 15.83 4.10
CA VAL A 206 -5.63 16.15 3.67
C VAL A 206 -5.06 17.33 4.45
N ARG A 207 -5.86 18.38 4.68
CA ARG A 207 -5.44 19.54 5.51
C ARG A 207 -5.15 19.11 6.95
N GLN A 208 -5.98 18.24 7.55
CA GLN A 208 -5.72 17.70 8.89
C GLN A 208 -4.40 16.89 8.93
N LEU A 209 -4.12 16.05 7.92
CA LEU A 209 -2.83 15.34 7.84
C LEU A 209 -1.65 16.32 7.80
N HIS A 210 -1.70 17.35 6.95
CA HIS A 210 -0.65 18.38 6.90
C HIS A 210 -0.45 19.08 8.24
N ASN A 211 -1.53 19.42 8.95
CA ASN A 211 -1.44 20.01 10.29
C ASN A 211 -0.76 19.09 11.29
N ILE A 212 -1.12 17.80 11.29
CA ILE A 212 -0.54 16.77 12.16
C ILE A 212 0.97 16.64 11.91
N PHE A 213 1.37 16.53 10.64
CA PHE A 213 2.79 16.39 10.27
C PHE A 213 3.58 17.64 10.61
N LYS A 214 3.04 18.83 10.34
CA LYS A 214 3.65 20.11 10.71
C LYS A 214 3.87 20.23 12.23
N LYS A 215 2.92 19.77 13.05
CA LYS A 215 3.08 19.74 14.52
C LYS A 215 4.15 18.73 14.97
N ALA A 216 4.44 17.71 14.17
CA ALA A 216 5.51 16.72 14.38
C ALA A 216 6.86 17.15 13.78
N ASP A 217 6.97 18.36 13.26
CA ASP A 217 8.16 18.90 12.56
C ASP A 217 8.56 18.05 11.33
N LEU A 218 7.55 17.60 10.57
CA LEU A 218 7.69 16.79 9.37
C LEU A 218 6.93 17.37 8.19
N GLU A 219 7.45 17.12 6.99
CA GLU A 219 6.76 17.36 5.72
C GLU A 219 6.14 16.06 5.18
N ILE A 220 5.07 16.18 4.38
CA ILE A 220 4.47 15.05 3.66
C ILE A 220 5.03 15.02 2.24
N ASP A 221 5.78 13.96 1.89
CA ASP A 221 6.29 13.71 0.55
C ASP A 221 5.21 13.21 -0.41
N GLY A 222 4.21 12.54 0.10
CA GLY A 222 3.05 12.07 -0.64
C GLY A 222 2.07 11.31 0.23
N ILE A 223 0.83 11.21 -0.27
CA ILE A 223 -0.29 10.55 0.39
C ILE A 223 -0.75 9.39 -0.49
N VAL A 224 -0.84 8.18 0.07
CA VAL A 224 -1.14 6.96 -0.70
C VAL A 224 -2.32 6.21 -0.07
N PRO A 225 -3.32 5.78 -0.85
CA PRO A 225 -4.38 4.91 -0.34
C PRO A 225 -3.82 3.60 0.22
N ILE A 226 -4.31 3.16 1.38
CA ILE A 226 -3.81 1.97 2.10
C ILE A 226 -3.74 0.75 1.17
N THR A 227 -4.85 0.37 0.55
CA THR A 227 -4.91 -0.83 -0.29
C THR A 227 -4.09 -0.72 -1.58
N LEU A 228 -3.86 0.49 -2.09
CA LEU A 228 -2.95 0.73 -3.22
C LEU A 228 -1.50 0.49 -2.81
N ALA A 229 -1.09 0.97 -1.63
CA ALA A 229 0.24 0.72 -1.07
C ALA A 229 0.47 -0.79 -0.85
N GLU A 230 -0.52 -1.49 -0.34
CA GLU A 230 -0.41 -2.91 0.03
C GLU A 230 -0.45 -3.88 -1.15
N ARG A 231 -1.01 -3.48 -2.28
CA ARG A 231 -1.25 -4.34 -3.44
C ARG A 231 -0.05 -5.23 -3.81
N ASN A 232 1.11 -4.63 -4.01
CA ASN A 232 2.31 -5.34 -4.48
C ASN A 232 2.97 -6.20 -3.41
N LEU A 233 2.66 -5.98 -2.14
CA LEU A 233 3.13 -6.79 -1.03
C LEU A 233 2.22 -8.00 -0.79
N ILE A 234 0.91 -7.80 -0.93
CA ILE A 234 -0.14 -8.74 -0.55
C ILE A 234 -0.46 -9.72 -1.68
N LEU A 235 -0.48 -9.24 -2.93
CA LEU A 235 -0.83 -10.03 -4.10
C LEU A 235 0.39 -10.73 -4.70
N ASP A 236 0.19 -11.98 -5.11
CA ASP A 236 1.19 -12.74 -5.87
C ASP A 236 1.25 -12.24 -7.33
N SER A 237 2.35 -12.53 -8.04
CA SER A 237 2.59 -12.04 -9.41
C SER A 237 1.45 -12.34 -10.40
N ASN A 238 0.81 -13.50 -10.27
CA ASN A 238 -0.33 -13.89 -11.12
C ASN A 238 -1.59 -13.07 -10.78
N GLU A 239 -1.75 -12.69 -9.53
CA GLU A 239 -2.90 -11.94 -9.05
C GLU A 239 -2.83 -10.45 -9.40
N LEU A 240 -1.63 -9.93 -9.64
CA LEU A 240 -1.44 -8.53 -10.06
C LEU A 240 -2.10 -8.22 -11.42
N HIS A 241 -2.44 -9.25 -12.20
CA HIS A 241 -3.10 -9.12 -13.51
C HIS A 241 -4.56 -9.57 -13.49
N ASP A 242 -5.07 -9.98 -12.33
CA ASP A 242 -6.45 -10.46 -12.16
C ASP A 242 -7.37 -9.36 -11.60
N ASN A 243 -8.67 -9.61 -11.66
CA ASN A 243 -9.69 -8.72 -11.08
C ASN A 243 -9.90 -9.09 -9.62
N ILE A 244 -9.30 -8.33 -8.72
CA ILE A 244 -9.19 -8.66 -7.30
C ILE A 244 -9.79 -7.59 -6.41
N MET A 245 -10.47 -8.03 -5.37
CA MET A 245 -10.75 -7.21 -4.20
C MET A 245 -9.74 -7.54 -3.09
N LEU A 246 -8.98 -6.56 -2.65
CA LEU A 246 -8.13 -6.61 -1.46
C LEU A 246 -8.92 -6.08 -0.28
N LEU A 247 -9.00 -6.86 0.80
CA LEU A 247 -9.62 -6.49 2.07
C LEU A 247 -8.57 -6.50 3.17
N ASP A 248 -8.16 -5.32 3.65
CA ASP A 248 -7.39 -5.20 4.88
C ASP A 248 -8.35 -4.99 6.07
N ILE A 249 -8.49 -6.02 6.90
CA ILE A 249 -9.32 -5.96 8.11
C ILE A 249 -8.41 -5.75 9.30
N GLY A 250 -8.24 -4.48 9.66
CA GLY A 250 -7.44 -4.03 10.78
C GLY A 250 -8.15 -4.12 12.13
N ALA A 251 -7.65 -3.39 13.12
CA ALA A 251 -8.26 -3.30 14.45
C ALA A 251 -9.63 -2.61 14.41
N GLY A 252 -9.71 -1.40 13.85
CA GLY A 252 -10.93 -0.59 13.85
C GLY A 252 -11.51 -0.29 12.47
N ASN A 253 -10.87 -0.71 11.37
CA ASN A 253 -11.29 -0.43 10.00
C ASN A 253 -11.19 -1.68 9.14
N ILE A 254 -12.03 -1.71 8.09
CA ILE A 254 -11.89 -2.57 6.92
C ILE A 254 -11.58 -1.65 5.75
N ASP A 255 -10.40 -1.77 5.17
CA ASP A 255 -10.02 -1.04 3.97
C ASP A 255 -10.21 -1.93 2.75
N ILE A 256 -10.98 -1.42 1.77
CA ILE A 256 -11.37 -2.11 0.54
C ILE A 256 -10.61 -1.49 -0.61
N GLY A 257 -9.95 -2.31 -1.42
CA GLY A 257 -9.38 -1.91 -2.72
C GLY A 257 -9.81 -2.86 -3.81
N VAL A 258 -10.37 -2.35 -4.91
CA VAL A 258 -10.75 -3.16 -6.07
C VAL A 258 -9.83 -2.82 -7.22
N PHE A 259 -9.27 -3.86 -7.82
CA PHE A 259 -8.35 -3.78 -8.95
C PHE A 259 -8.92 -4.56 -10.14
N GLU A 260 -8.88 -3.95 -11.32
CA GLU A 260 -9.19 -4.58 -12.60
C GLU A 260 -7.87 -4.70 -13.39
N GLY A 261 -7.22 -5.85 -13.28
CA GLY A 261 -5.83 -6.02 -13.69
C GLY A 261 -4.90 -5.08 -12.93
N SER A 262 -4.17 -4.20 -13.66
CA SER A 262 -3.31 -3.17 -13.04
C SER A 262 -4.07 -1.98 -12.48
N SER A 263 -5.29 -1.73 -12.96
CA SER A 263 -6.05 -0.53 -12.67
C SER A 263 -6.70 -0.56 -11.28
N PHE A 264 -6.43 0.45 -10.46
CA PHE A 264 -7.08 0.67 -9.18
C PHE A 264 -8.40 1.40 -9.40
N ILE A 265 -9.53 0.67 -9.36
CA ILE A 265 -10.83 1.21 -9.81
C ILE A 265 -11.75 1.67 -8.68
N TYR A 266 -11.53 1.19 -7.45
CA TYR A 266 -12.37 1.55 -6.31
C TYR A 266 -11.62 1.37 -4.99
N THR A 267 -11.96 2.24 -4.04
CA THR A 267 -11.51 2.08 -2.64
C THR A 267 -12.57 2.66 -1.70
N ASN A 268 -12.67 2.07 -0.53
CA ASN A 268 -13.50 2.54 0.58
C ASN A 268 -12.91 2.06 1.91
N SER A 269 -13.37 2.65 3.02
CA SER A 269 -13.06 2.17 4.36
C SER A 269 -14.34 2.11 5.19
N ILE A 270 -14.60 0.94 5.78
CA ILE A 270 -15.73 0.69 6.67
C ILE A 270 -15.21 0.74 8.12
N PRO A 271 -15.86 1.50 9.03
CA PRO A 271 -15.38 1.67 10.41
C PRO A 271 -15.75 0.47 11.30
N LEU A 272 -15.35 -0.71 10.88
CA LEU A 272 -15.46 -1.99 11.57
C LEU A 272 -14.13 -2.73 11.50
N GLY A 273 -13.80 -3.54 12.50
CA GLY A 273 -12.58 -4.33 12.52
C GLY A 273 -12.54 -5.34 13.66
N GLY A 274 -11.35 -5.86 13.94
CA GLY A 274 -11.15 -6.87 14.98
C GLY A 274 -11.53 -6.43 16.39
N ASP A 275 -11.50 -5.11 16.67
CA ASP A 275 -11.92 -4.55 17.97
C ASP A 275 -13.43 -4.69 18.18
N ASN A 276 -14.23 -4.69 17.11
CA ASN A 276 -15.66 -4.94 17.22
C ASN A 276 -15.94 -6.39 17.69
N ILE A 277 -15.18 -7.36 17.16
CA ILE A 277 -15.28 -8.76 17.61
C ILE A 277 -14.87 -8.87 19.09
N THR A 278 -13.77 -8.21 19.48
CA THR A 278 -13.30 -8.18 20.86
C THR A 278 -14.35 -7.56 21.80
N ASN A 279 -14.93 -6.43 21.40
CA ASN A 279 -15.95 -5.75 22.19
C ASN A 279 -17.22 -6.60 22.36
N ASP A 280 -17.66 -7.30 21.32
CA ASP A 280 -18.84 -8.17 21.42
C ASP A 280 -18.61 -9.33 22.39
N ILE A 281 -17.44 -9.96 22.31
CA ILE A 281 -17.04 -10.99 23.28
C ILE A 281 -17.03 -10.42 24.70
N ALA A 282 -16.42 -9.24 24.91
CA ALA A 282 -16.32 -8.61 26.20
C ALA A 282 -17.71 -8.30 26.81
N VAL A 283 -18.61 -7.75 26.00
CA VAL A 283 -19.97 -7.38 26.41
C VAL A 283 -20.82 -8.62 26.72
N VAL A 284 -20.87 -9.58 25.79
CA VAL A 284 -21.73 -10.76 25.91
C VAL A 284 -21.27 -11.65 27.06
N LEU A 285 -19.94 -11.84 27.19
CA LEU A 285 -19.38 -12.67 28.25
C LEU A 285 -19.17 -11.91 29.58
N ASN A 286 -19.35 -10.57 29.60
CA ASN A 286 -19.12 -9.70 30.73
C ASN A 286 -17.70 -9.86 31.32
N ILE A 287 -16.70 -9.77 30.47
CA ILE A 287 -15.26 -9.83 30.78
C ILE A 287 -14.54 -8.56 30.30
N SER A 288 -13.26 -8.42 30.64
CA SER A 288 -12.45 -7.29 30.15
C SER A 288 -12.14 -7.44 28.66
N GLU A 289 -11.92 -6.31 27.95
CA GLU A 289 -11.50 -6.32 26.55
C GLU A 289 -10.17 -7.08 26.36
N GLU A 290 -9.27 -7.01 27.35
CA GLU A 290 -7.99 -7.72 27.31
C GLU A 290 -8.19 -9.25 27.31
N GLU A 291 -9.06 -9.76 28.18
CA GLU A 291 -9.39 -11.20 28.22
C GLU A 291 -10.17 -11.60 26.95
N ALA A 292 -11.08 -10.76 26.48
CA ALA A 292 -11.82 -10.99 25.22
C ALA A 292 -10.88 -11.08 24.01
N ASP A 293 -9.88 -10.17 23.87
CA ASP A 293 -8.89 -10.24 22.78
C ASP A 293 -8.02 -11.49 22.87
N LYS A 294 -7.66 -11.92 24.07
CA LYS A 294 -6.93 -13.15 24.30
C LYS A 294 -7.73 -14.38 23.89
N LEU A 295 -9.01 -14.46 24.28
CA LEU A 295 -9.91 -15.54 23.87
C LEU A 295 -10.11 -15.57 22.35
N LYS A 296 -10.34 -14.41 21.72
CA LYS A 296 -10.45 -14.29 20.26
C LYS A 296 -9.19 -14.83 19.55
N ARG A 297 -8.00 -14.51 20.04
CA ARG A 297 -6.73 -15.00 19.46
C ARG A 297 -6.51 -16.49 19.68
N GLN A 298 -6.91 -17.00 20.81
CA GLN A 298 -6.65 -18.42 21.20
C GLN A 298 -7.67 -19.37 20.59
N TYR A 299 -8.93 -18.99 20.54
CA TYR A 299 -10.06 -19.86 20.15
C TYR A 299 -10.81 -19.37 18.92
N GLY A 300 -10.34 -18.31 18.25
CA GLY A 300 -11.04 -17.68 17.14
C GLY A 300 -11.32 -18.64 15.99
N LEU A 301 -12.60 -18.87 15.74
CA LEU A 301 -13.15 -19.63 14.62
C LEU A 301 -14.34 -18.85 14.03
N ALA A 302 -14.36 -18.69 12.71
CA ALA A 302 -15.35 -17.87 12.04
C ALA A 302 -16.70 -18.56 11.80
N LEU A 303 -16.77 -19.87 11.95
CA LEU A 303 -17.95 -20.68 11.62
C LEU A 303 -18.14 -21.80 12.65
N LYS A 304 -19.28 -21.81 13.32
CA LYS A 304 -19.67 -22.81 14.33
C LYS A 304 -19.72 -24.24 13.74
N SER A 305 -20.07 -24.36 12.46
CA SER A 305 -20.12 -25.66 11.76
C SER A 305 -18.77 -26.39 11.63
N PHE A 306 -17.65 -25.73 11.95
CA PHE A 306 -16.30 -26.29 11.94
C PHE A 306 -15.77 -26.61 13.35
N ILE A 307 -16.65 -26.65 14.37
CA ILE A 307 -16.27 -27.08 15.72
C ILE A 307 -16.12 -28.60 15.72
N ASP A 308 -14.90 -29.09 15.93
CA ASP A 308 -14.65 -30.52 16.07
C ASP A 308 -15.06 -31.05 17.46
N ASN A 309 -14.72 -30.31 18.52
CA ASN A 309 -15.03 -30.61 19.90
C ASN A 309 -15.47 -29.32 20.63
N ASP A 310 -16.60 -29.42 21.33
CA ASP A 310 -17.14 -28.33 22.12
C ASP A 310 -16.51 -28.27 23.52
N ASN A 311 -15.30 -27.72 23.59
CA ASN A 311 -14.49 -27.70 24.80
C ASN A 311 -14.94 -26.64 25.80
N ASP A 312 -14.64 -26.91 27.08
CA ASP A 312 -14.84 -25.95 28.16
C ASP A 312 -13.74 -24.87 28.15
N ILE A 313 -14.13 -23.61 28.21
CA ILE A 313 -13.24 -22.46 28.31
C ILE A 313 -13.45 -21.82 29.69
N ILE A 314 -12.38 -21.68 30.46
CA ILE A 314 -12.39 -21.02 31.78
C ILE A 314 -12.19 -19.53 31.58
N LEU A 315 -13.16 -18.72 32.03
CA LEU A 315 -13.09 -17.26 31.99
C LEU A 315 -12.48 -16.72 33.29
N ASN A 316 -11.47 -15.85 33.13
CA ASN A 316 -10.91 -15.08 34.24
C ASN A 316 -11.80 -13.85 34.51
N THR A 317 -12.73 -13.95 35.41
CA THR A 317 -13.60 -12.82 35.79
C THR A 317 -12.93 -12.01 36.89
N SER A 318 -12.50 -10.79 36.57
CA SER A 318 -11.73 -9.90 37.46
C SER A 318 -12.49 -9.37 38.70
N LYS A 319 -13.72 -9.79 38.98
CA LYS A 319 -14.56 -9.27 40.08
C LYS A 319 -14.73 -10.18 41.27
N ASP A 320 -14.42 -11.48 41.15
CA ASP A 320 -14.46 -12.42 42.29
C ASP A 320 -13.41 -13.52 42.05
N GLU A 321 -12.31 -13.46 42.78
CA GLU A 321 -11.17 -14.41 42.65
C GLU A 321 -11.56 -15.89 42.92
N ASN A 322 -12.79 -16.18 43.28
CA ASN A 322 -13.26 -17.50 43.69
C ASN A 322 -14.35 -18.12 42.82
N LYS A 323 -14.71 -17.54 41.65
CA LYS A 323 -15.67 -18.14 40.72
C LYS A 323 -15.17 -18.14 39.31
N ASN A 324 -14.42 -19.17 38.94
CA ASN A 324 -14.16 -19.48 37.53
C ASN A 324 -15.50 -19.75 36.84
N ARG A 325 -15.90 -18.86 35.91
CA ARG A 325 -17.03 -19.12 35.02
C ARG A 325 -16.54 -19.97 33.86
N ILE A 326 -17.25 -21.05 33.56
CA ILE A 326 -16.97 -21.91 32.42
C ILE A 326 -18.01 -21.66 31.35
N ILE A 327 -17.59 -21.52 30.11
CA ILE A 327 -18.44 -21.47 28.93
C ILE A 327 -18.03 -22.57 27.95
N LYS A 328 -18.89 -22.88 27.00
CA LYS A 328 -18.55 -23.75 25.87
C LYS A 328 -17.86 -22.96 24.78
N SER A 329 -16.92 -23.60 24.06
CA SER A 329 -16.28 -22.98 22.90
C SER A 329 -17.30 -22.55 21.83
N SER A 330 -18.40 -23.28 21.69
CA SER A 330 -19.51 -22.95 20.79
C SER A 330 -20.18 -21.60 21.12
N GLU A 331 -20.28 -21.23 22.40
CA GLU A 331 -20.82 -19.91 22.81
C GLU A 331 -19.92 -18.76 22.35
N LEU A 332 -18.59 -18.89 22.52
CA LEU A 332 -17.64 -17.91 22.06
C LEU A 332 -17.65 -17.78 20.53
N ILE A 333 -17.66 -18.92 19.84
CA ILE A 333 -17.62 -18.97 18.38
C ILE A 333 -18.87 -18.36 17.76
N GLU A 334 -20.06 -18.56 18.38
CA GLU A 334 -21.32 -17.96 17.94
C GLU A 334 -21.27 -16.42 17.95
N ILE A 335 -20.61 -15.82 18.96
CA ILE A 335 -20.41 -14.36 19.03
C ILE A 335 -19.49 -13.91 17.89
N ILE A 336 -18.41 -14.64 17.65
CA ILE A 336 -17.41 -14.31 16.59
C ILE A 336 -18.05 -14.44 15.21
N GLU A 337 -18.76 -15.54 14.95
CA GLU A 337 -19.45 -15.83 13.68
C GLU A 337 -20.46 -14.70 13.33
N ALA A 338 -21.33 -14.33 14.28
CA ALA A 338 -22.34 -13.28 14.08
C ALA A 338 -21.70 -11.95 13.66
N ARG A 339 -20.60 -11.55 14.29
CA ARG A 339 -19.90 -10.33 13.90
C ARG A 339 -19.22 -10.43 12.54
N ILE A 340 -18.62 -11.56 12.22
CA ILE A 340 -17.96 -11.79 10.92
C ILE A 340 -19.01 -11.78 9.79
N GLU A 341 -20.16 -12.41 9.99
CA GLU A 341 -21.26 -12.38 9.03
C GLU A 341 -21.73 -10.94 8.76
N GLU A 342 -21.91 -10.15 9.82
CA GLU A 342 -22.28 -8.73 9.67
C GLU A 342 -21.22 -7.96 8.87
N MET A 343 -19.93 -8.12 9.20
CA MET A 343 -18.84 -7.46 8.47
C MET A 343 -18.86 -7.79 6.98
N PHE A 344 -18.94 -9.06 6.62
CA PHE A 344 -19.01 -9.46 5.21
C PHE A 344 -20.32 -9.05 4.53
N SER A 345 -21.44 -9.02 5.25
CA SER A 345 -22.72 -8.51 4.73
C SER A 345 -22.62 -7.03 4.33
N ILE A 346 -21.97 -6.20 5.17
CA ILE A 346 -21.74 -4.78 4.89
C ILE A 346 -20.81 -4.60 3.70
N ILE A 347 -19.72 -5.39 3.62
CA ILE A 347 -18.82 -5.39 2.46
C ILE A 347 -19.58 -5.76 1.19
N ASN A 348 -20.37 -6.84 1.23
CA ASN A 348 -21.16 -7.30 0.09
C ASN A 348 -22.14 -6.24 -0.40
N LYS A 349 -22.79 -5.53 0.53
CA LYS A 349 -23.68 -4.40 0.23
C LYS A 349 -22.92 -3.25 -0.43
N ASP A 350 -21.74 -2.92 0.08
CA ASP A 350 -20.91 -1.84 -0.46
C ASP A 350 -20.51 -2.12 -1.92
N ILE A 351 -19.93 -3.28 -2.21
CA ILE A 351 -19.52 -3.64 -3.59
C ILE A 351 -20.70 -3.83 -4.54
N THR A 352 -21.87 -4.25 -4.03
CA THR A 352 -23.08 -4.41 -4.84
C THR A 352 -23.66 -3.05 -5.21
N ASN A 353 -23.79 -2.14 -4.24
CA ASN A 353 -24.32 -0.80 -4.47
C ASN A 353 -23.47 0.02 -5.44
N ASN A 354 -22.15 -0.24 -5.48
CA ASN A 354 -21.23 0.39 -6.41
C ASN A 354 -21.07 -0.36 -7.74
N GLY A 355 -21.87 -1.41 -7.99
CA GLY A 355 -21.87 -2.16 -9.25
C GLY A 355 -20.57 -2.93 -9.49
N LEU A 356 -19.82 -3.29 -8.43
CA LEU A 356 -18.49 -3.89 -8.55
C LEU A 356 -18.51 -5.41 -8.44
N LYS A 357 -19.55 -5.98 -7.85
CA LYS A 357 -19.59 -7.41 -7.51
C LYS A 357 -19.28 -8.33 -8.69
N HIS A 358 -19.80 -8.01 -9.87
CA HIS A 358 -19.60 -8.80 -11.09
C HIS A 358 -18.21 -8.61 -11.72
N LYS A 359 -17.44 -7.63 -11.27
CA LYS A 359 -16.08 -7.36 -11.74
C LYS A 359 -15.01 -8.06 -10.91
N ILE A 360 -15.37 -8.64 -9.75
CA ILE A 360 -14.42 -9.22 -8.81
C ILE A 360 -14.38 -10.73 -9.02
N ASN A 361 -13.23 -11.26 -9.42
CA ASN A 361 -13.02 -12.70 -9.58
C ASN A 361 -12.62 -13.38 -8.26
N ASN A 362 -11.75 -12.72 -7.49
CA ASN A 362 -11.18 -13.24 -6.25
C ASN A 362 -11.10 -12.15 -5.18
N VAL A 363 -11.14 -12.56 -3.93
CA VAL A 363 -10.94 -11.71 -2.75
C VAL A 363 -9.73 -12.18 -1.98
N VAL A 364 -8.85 -11.26 -1.63
CA VAL A 364 -7.68 -11.52 -0.80
C VAL A 364 -7.85 -10.80 0.53
N LEU A 365 -7.87 -11.58 1.63
CA LEU A 365 -7.95 -11.07 2.99
C LEU A 365 -6.56 -10.84 3.56
N THR A 366 -6.39 -9.70 4.21
CA THR A 366 -5.24 -9.35 5.02
C THR A 366 -5.68 -8.63 6.31
N GLY A 367 -4.72 -8.20 7.15
CA GLY A 367 -5.02 -7.46 8.37
C GLY A 367 -5.17 -8.33 9.61
N GLN A 368 -4.67 -7.80 10.75
CA GLN A 368 -4.63 -8.53 12.02
C GLN A 368 -6.01 -8.74 12.68
N GLY A 369 -7.02 -8.03 12.23
CA GLY A 369 -8.39 -8.14 12.76
C GLY A 369 -9.08 -9.45 12.40
N ILE A 370 -8.63 -10.14 11.33
CA ILE A 370 -9.33 -11.31 10.77
C ILE A 370 -8.43 -12.51 10.45
N VAL A 371 -7.17 -12.29 10.01
CA VAL A 371 -6.32 -13.40 9.50
C VAL A 371 -5.99 -14.48 10.53
N ASN A 372 -6.08 -14.15 11.82
CA ASN A 372 -5.85 -15.09 12.92
C ASN A 372 -7.13 -15.84 13.35
N ILE A 373 -8.27 -15.56 12.74
CA ILE A 373 -9.53 -16.26 12.99
C ILE A 373 -9.66 -17.39 11.97
N ASN A 374 -9.61 -18.61 12.45
CA ASN A 374 -9.68 -19.80 11.60
C ASN A 374 -10.97 -19.79 10.76
N LYS A 375 -10.90 -20.23 9.48
CA LYS A 375 -12.04 -20.31 8.55
C LYS A 375 -12.66 -18.95 8.19
N SER A 376 -11.98 -17.82 8.40
CA SER A 376 -12.44 -16.51 7.98
C SER A 376 -12.55 -16.38 6.44
N ASP A 377 -11.69 -17.08 5.70
CA ASP A 377 -11.77 -17.21 4.24
C ASP A 377 -13.04 -17.94 3.79
N VAL A 378 -13.39 -19.02 4.48
CA VAL A 378 -14.61 -19.79 4.21
C VAL A 378 -15.86 -18.96 4.51
N ALA A 379 -15.90 -18.26 5.66
CA ALA A 379 -16.97 -17.34 6.01
C ALA A 379 -17.11 -16.21 4.97
N GLY A 380 -15.99 -15.64 4.54
CA GLY A 380 -15.96 -14.64 3.47
C GLY A 380 -16.53 -15.18 2.16
N LYS A 381 -16.12 -16.37 1.73
CA LYS A 381 -16.63 -17.02 0.52
C LYS A 381 -18.15 -17.24 0.58
N ILE A 382 -18.67 -17.70 1.71
CA ILE A 382 -20.12 -17.95 1.89
C ILE A 382 -20.89 -16.63 1.76
N ASN A 383 -20.46 -15.57 2.46
CA ASN A 383 -21.20 -14.31 2.55
C ASN A 383 -21.07 -13.46 1.27
N LEU A 384 -19.90 -13.45 0.62
CA LEU A 384 -19.66 -12.68 -0.60
C LEU A 384 -20.10 -13.42 -1.86
N ASN A 385 -20.19 -14.75 -1.82
CA ASN A 385 -20.36 -15.61 -2.99
C ASN A 385 -19.29 -15.35 -4.08
N ILE A 386 -18.06 -15.12 -3.64
CA ILE A 386 -16.85 -14.91 -4.46
C ILE A 386 -15.76 -15.76 -3.81
N PRO A 387 -14.82 -16.37 -4.56
CA PRO A 387 -13.65 -17.04 -3.97
C PRO A 387 -12.86 -16.10 -3.06
N VAL A 388 -12.54 -16.55 -1.84
CA VAL A 388 -11.79 -15.79 -0.84
C VAL A 388 -10.59 -16.59 -0.39
N LYS A 389 -9.44 -15.96 -0.26
CA LYS A 389 -8.25 -16.52 0.36
C LYS A 389 -7.61 -15.56 1.36
N ILE A 390 -6.90 -16.09 2.34
CA ILE A 390 -6.02 -15.31 3.19
C ILE A 390 -4.69 -15.14 2.45
N SER A 391 -4.16 -13.91 2.47
CA SER A 391 -2.85 -13.66 1.85
C SER A 391 -1.74 -14.46 2.54
N THR A 392 -1.00 -15.21 1.74
CA THR A 392 0.14 -16.04 2.17
C THR A 392 1.46 -15.62 1.51
N GLY A 393 1.49 -14.43 0.88
CA GLY A 393 2.64 -13.94 0.11
C GLY A 393 3.96 -14.08 0.86
N ARG A 394 5.03 -14.55 0.18
CA ARG A 394 6.35 -14.78 0.79
C ARG A 394 6.91 -13.51 1.44
N ALA A 395 6.64 -12.34 0.88
CA ALA A 395 7.08 -11.07 1.43
C ALA A 395 6.40 -10.74 2.77
N ILE A 396 5.18 -11.23 3.00
CA ILE A 396 4.40 -11.00 4.23
C ILE A 396 5.01 -11.75 5.42
N SER A 397 5.51 -12.97 5.19
CA SER A 397 6.07 -13.81 6.26
C SER A 397 7.35 -13.24 6.89
N THR A 398 8.04 -12.35 6.19
CA THR A 398 9.29 -11.72 6.67
C THR A 398 9.04 -10.42 7.44
N VAL A 399 7.83 -9.86 7.37
CA VAL A 399 7.47 -8.59 7.99
C VAL A 399 6.60 -8.83 9.21
N LYS A 400 6.98 -8.24 10.35
CA LYS A 400 6.11 -8.27 11.53
C LYS A 400 4.74 -7.65 11.16
N PRO A 401 3.63 -8.32 11.44
CA PRO A 401 2.29 -7.87 11.05
C PRO A 401 1.98 -6.41 11.46
N THR A 402 2.59 -5.95 12.55
CA THR A 402 2.48 -4.57 13.07
C THR A 402 2.88 -3.52 12.04
N TYR A 403 3.90 -3.77 11.23
CA TYR A 403 4.48 -2.79 10.31
C TYR A 403 4.09 -3.02 8.84
N ARG A 404 3.16 -3.94 8.58
CA ARG A 404 2.85 -4.38 7.22
C ARG A 404 2.48 -3.23 6.29
N THR A 405 1.56 -2.37 6.69
CA THR A 405 1.07 -1.26 5.87
C THR A 405 2.15 -0.21 5.61
N SER A 406 2.89 0.21 6.64
CA SER A 406 4.02 1.15 6.46
C SER A 406 5.18 0.53 5.67
N TYR A 407 5.45 -0.76 5.83
CA TYR A 407 6.40 -1.50 4.99
C TYR A 407 5.95 -1.55 3.53
N ALA A 408 4.67 -1.87 3.31
CA ALA A 408 4.08 -1.89 1.97
C ALA A 408 4.16 -0.51 1.31
N LEU A 409 3.90 0.55 2.07
CA LEU A 409 4.05 1.93 1.60
C LEU A 409 5.48 2.23 1.12
N VAL A 410 6.50 1.91 1.92
CA VAL A 410 7.90 2.10 1.54
C VAL A 410 8.24 1.31 0.27
N ARG A 411 7.81 0.05 0.18
CA ARG A 411 8.01 -0.79 -1.01
C ARG A 411 7.27 -0.27 -2.24
N TYR A 412 6.04 0.20 -2.06
CA TYR A 412 5.24 0.80 -3.13
C TYR A 412 5.90 2.05 -3.69
N ILE A 413 6.36 2.95 -2.81
CA ILE A 413 7.07 4.16 -3.22
C ILE A 413 8.39 3.81 -3.91
N ALA A 414 9.17 2.89 -3.35
CA ALA A 414 10.42 2.43 -3.94
C ALA A 414 10.24 1.79 -5.33
N ALA A 415 9.10 1.20 -5.60
CA ALA A 415 8.76 0.65 -6.92
C ALA A 415 8.24 1.72 -7.91
N ARG A 416 8.07 2.97 -7.50
CA ARG A 416 7.61 4.06 -8.38
C ARG A 416 8.79 4.79 -9.00
N PRO A 417 8.69 5.13 -10.29
CA PRO A 417 9.78 5.79 -11.00
C PRO A 417 10.10 7.21 -10.48
N PHE A 418 9.40 7.72 -9.46
CA PHE A 418 9.49 9.12 -9.01
C PHE A 418 9.39 9.28 -7.50
N ALA A 419 9.94 8.32 -6.74
CA ALA A 419 10.02 8.45 -5.30
C ALA A 419 10.88 9.66 -4.91
N LYS A 420 10.35 10.52 -4.03
CA LYS A 420 11.17 11.51 -3.35
C LYS A 420 11.93 10.85 -2.20
N THR A 421 13.14 11.30 -2.02
CA THR A 421 13.97 10.92 -0.89
C THR A 421 14.05 12.08 0.11
N VAL A 422 14.46 11.79 1.35
CA VAL A 422 14.48 12.74 2.48
C VAL A 422 15.25 14.05 2.21
N SER A 423 16.00 14.14 1.12
CA SER A 423 16.82 15.31 0.79
C SER A 423 16.13 16.44 0.03
N SER A 424 14.84 16.30 -0.35
CA SER A 424 14.14 17.30 -1.16
C SER A 424 12.99 17.96 -0.42
N SER A 425 13.20 19.14 0.17
CA SER A 425 12.15 19.99 0.72
C SER A 425 11.23 20.55 -0.38
N ILE A 426 9.92 20.52 -0.16
CA ILE A 426 8.93 21.17 -1.03
C ILE A 426 8.18 22.21 -0.24
N ASP A 427 8.14 23.41 -0.83
CA ASP A 427 7.33 24.52 -0.37
C ASP A 427 5.83 24.21 -0.58
N THR A 428 5.07 24.07 0.52
CA THR A 428 3.68 23.60 0.55
C THR A 428 2.62 24.68 0.30
N GLN A 429 3.01 25.86 -0.23
CA GLN A 429 2.05 26.97 -0.34
C GLN A 429 1.18 27.02 -1.60
N ASN A 430 1.39 26.16 -2.62
CA ASN A 430 0.57 26.22 -3.83
C ASN A 430 0.30 24.81 -4.40
N ASN A 431 -0.98 24.48 -4.64
CA ASN A 431 -1.39 23.28 -5.38
C ASN A 431 -0.71 23.16 -6.76
N GLU A 432 -0.31 24.28 -7.38
CA GLU A 432 0.49 24.31 -8.61
C GLU A 432 1.88 23.69 -8.43
N ASN A 433 2.48 23.79 -7.25
CA ASN A 433 3.82 23.26 -6.99
C ASN A 433 3.84 21.73 -6.83
N VAL A 434 2.81 21.15 -6.22
CA VAL A 434 2.66 19.67 -6.15
C VAL A 434 2.50 19.10 -7.58
N PHE A 435 1.70 19.78 -8.41
CA PHE A 435 1.55 19.43 -9.82
C PHE A 435 2.83 19.59 -10.62
N LYS A 436 3.56 20.67 -10.40
CA LYS A 436 4.82 20.93 -11.10
C LYS A 436 5.86 19.87 -10.75
N THR A 437 5.90 19.44 -9.51
CA THR A 437 6.79 18.37 -9.03
C THR A 437 6.40 17.00 -9.57
N ILE A 438 5.10 16.64 -9.60
CA ILE A 438 4.62 15.42 -10.24
C ILE A 438 4.94 15.44 -11.74
N LEU A 439 4.80 16.58 -12.39
CA LEU A 439 5.11 16.78 -13.81
C LEU A 439 6.61 16.72 -14.13
N GLU A 440 7.45 17.34 -13.30
CA GLU A 440 8.90 17.26 -13.46
C GLU A 440 9.36 15.80 -13.31
N LYS A 441 8.78 15.07 -12.38
CA LYS A 441 9.05 13.65 -12.14
C LYS A 441 8.51 12.72 -13.24
N ILE A 442 7.34 13.00 -13.79
CA ILE A 442 6.85 12.32 -14.99
C ILE A 442 7.74 12.65 -16.19
N LYS A 443 8.28 13.86 -16.25
CA LYS A 443 9.28 14.23 -17.27
C LYS A 443 10.56 13.42 -17.15
N GLU A 444 11.10 13.27 -15.95
CA GLU A 444 12.31 12.47 -15.72
C GLU A 444 12.11 10.98 -16.09
N PHE A 445 10.92 10.42 -15.86
CA PHE A 445 10.61 9.02 -16.22
C PHE A 445 10.72 8.71 -17.71
N PHE A 446 10.34 9.65 -18.57
CA PHE A 446 10.36 9.43 -20.00
C PHE A 446 11.64 9.96 -20.68
N TYR A 447 12.57 10.59 -19.92
CA TYR A 447 13.69 11.35 -20.53
C TYR A 447 15.08 11.07 -19.94
N THR A 448 15.23 10.17 -18.97
CA THR A 448 16.48 9.55 -18.55
C THR A 448 16.56 8.10 -18.99
#